data_d2eb5c1577a53f465a943ea3ca62f1df
#
_entry.id   d2eb5c1577a53f465a943ea3ca62f1df
#
_cell.length_a   1.000
_cell.length_b   1.000
_cell.length_c   1.000
_cell.angle_alpha   90.00
_cell.angle_beta   90.00
_cell.angle_gamma   90.00
#
_symmetry.space_group_name_H-M   'P 1'
#
loop_
_entity.id
_entity.type
_entity.pdbx_description
1 polymer ?
#
loop_
_entity_poly.entity_id
_entity_poly.type
_entity_poly.pdbx_seq_one_letter_code
_entity_poly.pdbx_strand_id
1 'polypeptide(L)'
;RLFGLDRRFGATLAAGGSICGVSGAIAIGGACRARPQHVSVAISLVIVWAVAMIFLLPSAARVLGLEPGIAGAWIGTSEFADAAGFAAAEAIGHESAVQAFTLMKVVGRDMFVGVWAFLVAILSVTVWERQSRDSAERIDRREIWRRFPKFILGFFVASLLTTAALTLLDGAQATAYSKEVLGTLKSLRGW
;
A
#
# COMPACT_ATOMS: atom_id res chain seq x y z
N ARG A 1 -4.94 -22.59 4.44
CA ARG A 1 -4.60 -24.02 4.59
C ARG A 1 -4.64 -24.79 3.26
N LEU A 2 -5.34 -24.27 2.23
CA LEU A 2 -5.44 -24.92 0.92
C LEU A 2 -4.07 -25.16 0.25
N PHE A 3 -3.14 -24.21 0.40
CA PHE A 3 -1.83 -24.26 -0.26
C PHE A 3 -0.69 -24.65 0.68
N GLY A 4 -0.96 -25.02 1.93
CA GLY A 4 0.09 -25.39 2.91
C GLY A 4 1.12 -24.30 3.22
N LEU A 5 0.83 -23.04 2.90
CA LEU A 5 1.75 -21.92 3.10
C LEU A 5 1.97 -21.62 4.58
N ASP A 6 3.19 -21.26 4.93
CA ASP A 6 3.51 -20.67 6.23
C ASP A 6 2.65 -19.43 6.47
N ARG A 7 2.13 -19.26 7.70
CA ARG A 7 1.19 -18.18 8.04
C ARG A 7 1.79 -16.79 7.79
N ARG A 8 3.08 -16.60 8.08
CA ARG A 8 3.78 -15.33 7.89
C ARG A 8 4.00 -15.05 6.40
N PHE A 9 4.35 -16.09 5.64
CA PHE A 9 4.45 -15.97 4.19
C PHE A 9 3.10 -15.67 3.55
N GLY A 10 2.05 -16.38 3.96
CA GLY A 10 0.69 -16.13 3.49
C GLY A 10 0.22 -14.70 3.76
N ALA A 11 0.47 -14.17 4.97
CA ALA A 11 0.14 -12.78 5.30
C ALA A 11 0.93 -11.76 4.46
N THR A 12 2.23 -12.01 4.25
CA THR A 12 3.10 -11.16 3.43
C THR A 12 2.65 -11.13 1.98
N LEU A 13 2.35 -12.30 1.42
CA LEU A 13 1.86 -12.42 0.04
C LEU A 13 0.48 -11.79 -0.13
N ALA A 14 -0.43 -12.04 0.81
CA ALA A 14 -1.76 -11.44 0.80
C ALA A 14 -1.70 -9.91 0.85
N ALA A 15 -0.82 -9.34 1.68
CA ALA A 15 -0.62 -7.90 1.76
C ALA A 15 -0.06 -7.31 0.45
N GLY A 16 0.87 -8.01 -0.18
CA GLY A 16 1.36 -7.64 -1.51
C GLY A 16 0.26 -7.63 -2.56
N GLY A 17 -0.64 -8.60 -2.54
CA GLY A 17 -1.75 -8.71 -3.49
C GLY A 17 -2.98 -7.85 -3.16
N SER A 18 -3.11 -7.32 -1.95
CA SER A 18 -4.33 -6.61 -1.53
C SER A 18 -4.16 -5.14 -1.16
N ILE A 19 -2.94 -4.68 -0.87
CA ILE A 19 -2.71 -3.29 -0.45
C ILE A 19 -1.94 -2.56 -1.56
N CYS A 20 -0.65 -2.38 -1.39
CA CYS A 20 0.19 -1.56 -2.26
C CYS A 20 1.40 -2.33 -2.84
N GLY A 21 1.22 -3.61 -3.12
CA GLY A 21 2.26 -4.41 -3.74
C GLY A 21 3.49 -4.59 -2.86
N VAL A 22 4.62 -4.08 -3.32
CA VAL A 22 5.92 -4.22 -2.66
C VAL A 22 5.93 -3.64 -1.25
N SER A 23 5.40 -2.43 -1.08
CA SER A 23 5.36 -1.74 0.23
C SER A 23 4.51 -2.51 1.24
N GLY A 24 3.36 -3.05 0.82
CA GLY A 24 2.50 -3.90 1.64
C GLY A 24 3.20 -5.18 2.08
N ALA A 25 3.88 -5.85 1.15
CA ALA A 25 4.66 -7.06 1.46
C ALA A 25 5.79 -6.78 2.47
N ILE A 26 6.52 -5.68 2.31
CA ILE A 26 7.58 -5.27 3.25
C ILE A 26 7.00 -4.93 4.63
N ALA A 27 5.97 -4.10 4.67
CA ALA A 27 5.37 -3.63 5.93
C ALA A 27 4.80 -4.79 6.74
N ILE A 28 3.99 -5.65 6.10
CA ILE A 28 3.36 -6.79 6.78
C ILE A 28 4.38 -7.89 7.07
N GLY A 29 5.32 -8.14 6.15
CA GLY A 29 6.43 -9.08 6.39
C GLY A 29 7.27 -8.68 7.60
N GLY A 30 7.58 -7.40 7.76
CA GLY A 30 8.25 -6.85 8.94
C GLY A 30 7.41 -6.97 10.20
N ALA A 31 6.11 -6.63 10.14
CA ALA A 31 5.19 -6.69 11.27
C ALA A 31 5.05 -8.12 11.84
N CYS A 32 5.01 -9.13 10.97
CA CYS A 32 4.89 -10.52 11.38
C CYS A 32 6.23 -11.28 11.48
N ARG A 33 7.37 -10.62 11.30
CA ARG A 33 8.70 -11.26 11.25
C ARG A 33 8.77 -12.41 10.26
N ALA A 34 8.25 -12.19 9.06
CA ALA A 34 8.42 -13.14 7.98
C ALA A 34 9.91 -13.28 7.61
N ARG A 35 10.29 -14.46 7.13
CA ARG A 35 11.67 -14.69 6.66
C ARG A 35 11.96 -13.77 5.46
N PRO A 36 13.17 -13.19 5.35
CA PRO A 36 13.51 -12.31 4.22
C PRO A 36 13.24 -12.96 2.86
N GLN A 37 13.50 -14.26 2.72
CA GLN A 37 13.21 -15.03 1.51
C GLN A 37 11.72 -15.01 1.14
N HIS A 38 10.82 -15.11 2.14
CA HIS A 38 9.37 -15.04 1.92
C HIS A 38 8.94 -13.65 1.42
N VAL A 39 9.54 -12.60 1.98
CA VAL A 39 9.28 -11.23 1.53
C VAL A 39 9.77 -11.04 0.09
N SER A 40 10.97 -11.50 -0.23
CA SER A 40 11.53 -11.42 -1.59
C SER A 40 10.68 -12.18 -2.61
N VAL A 41 10.22 -13.38 -2.28
CA VAL A 41 9.33 -14.17 -3.17
C VAL A 41 7.99 -13.44 -3.36
N ALA A 42 7.39 -12.90 -2.30
CA ALA A 42 6.15 -12.14 -2.41
C ALA A 42 6.31 -10.92 -3.32
N ILE A 43 7.41 -10.17 -3.17
CA ILE A 43 7.73 -9.01 -4.01
C ILE A 43 7.89 -9.44 -5.48
N SER A 44 8.64 -10.53 -5.74
CA SER A 44 8.83 -11.01 -7.11
C SER A 44 7.51 -11.40 -7.78
N LEU A 45 6.63 -12.08 -7.07
CA LEU A 45 5.31 -12.44 -7.60
C LEU A 45 4.45 -11.21 -7.89
N VAL A 46 4.47 -10.22 -7.00
CA VAL A 46 3.76 -8.94 -7.22
C VAL A 46 4.28 -8.22 -8.45
N ILE A 47 5.61 -8.16 -8.65
CA ILE A 47 6.21 -7.50 -9.82
C ILE A 47 5.82 -8.21 -11.12
N VAL A 48 5.91 -9.54 -11.16
CA VAL A 48 5.51 -10.31 -12.35
C VAL A 48 4.05 -10.07 -12.69
N TRP A 49 3.18 -10.08 -11.69
CA TRP A 49 1.76 -9.78 -11.86
C TRP A 49 1.54 -8.35 -12.36
N ALA A 50 2.20 -7.37 -11.74
CA ALA A 50 2.09 -5.96 -12.10
C ALA A 50 2.47 -5.71 -13.58
N VAL A 51 3.57 -6.30 -14.05
CA VAL A 51 3.98 -6.18 -15.45
C VAL A 51 2.94 -6.73 -16.41
N ALA A 52 2.32 -7.87 -16.08
CA ALA A 52 1.25 -8.44 -16.89
C ALA A 52 0.01 -7.53 -16.91
N MET A 53 -0.36 -6.97 -15.75
CA MET A 53 -1.58 -6.17 -15.59
C MET A 53 -1.51 -4.79 -16.23
N ILE A 54 -0.33 -4.20 -16.40
CA ILE A 54 -0.16 -2.95 -17.17
C ILE A 54 -0.79 -3.07 -18.57
N PHE A 55 -0.67 -4.22 -19.19
CA PHE A 55 -1.19 -4.45 -20.55
C PHE A 55 -2.60 -5.07 -20.54
N LEU A 56 -2.85 -6.01 -19.62
CA LEU A 56 -4.10 -6.76 -19.61
C LEU A 56 -5.28 -5.88 -19.17
N LEU A 57 -5.14 -5.07 -18.12
CA LEU A 57 -6.26 -4.30 -17.59
C LEU A 57 -6.77 -3.23 -18.58
N PRO A 58 -5.91 -2.37 -19.18
CA PRO A 58 -6.39 -1.39 -20.15
C PRO A 58 -6.97 -2.05 -21.41
N SER A 59 -6.37 -3.15 -21.86
CA SER A 59 -6.85 -3.89 -23.04
C SER A 59 -8.22 -4.49 -22.77
N ALA A 60 -8.40 -5.13 -21.62
CA ALA A 60 -9.69 -5.68 -21.22
C ALA A 60 -10.75 -4.60 -21.01
N ALA A 61 -10.40 -3.46 -20.42
CA ALA A 61 -11.30 -2.33 -20.25
C ALA A 61 -11.82 -1.82 -21.59
N ARG A 62 -10.96 -1.73 -22.60
CA ARG A 62 -11.34 -1.33 -23.97
C ARG A 62 -12.26 -2.37 -24.64
N VAL A 63 -11.92 -3.66 -24.54
CA VAL A 63 -12.74 -4.74 -25.11
C VAL A 63 -14.13 -4.78 -24.49
N LEU A 64 -14.22 -4.54 -23.17
CA LEU A 64 -15.48 -4.50 -22.44
C LEU A 64 -16.25 -3.17 -22.65
N GLY A 65 -15.69 -2.20 -23.36
CA GLY A 65 -16.31 -0.90 -23.59
C GLY A 65 -16.57 -0.11 -22.30
N LEU A 66 -15.71 -0.26 -21.28
CA LEU A 66 -15.89 0.41 -20.00
C LEU A 66 -15.71 1.91 -20.14
N GLU A 67 -16.60 2.67 -19.50
CA GLU A 67 -16.43 4.11 -19.36
C GLU A 67 -15.12 4.44 -18.63
N PRO A 68 -14.36 5.48 -19.03
CA PRO A 68 -13.03 5.76 -18.49
C PRO A 68 -12.95 5.80 -16.96
N GLY A 69 -13.93 6.42 -16.29
CA GLY A 69 -13.97 6.44 -14.82
C GLY A 69 -14.14 5.06 -14.21
N ILE A 70 -14.99 4.21 -14.81
CA ILE A 70 -15.20 2.83 -14.35
C ILE A 70 -13.95 1.99 -14.62
N ALA A 71 -13.32 2.14 -15.79
CA ALA A 71 -12.07 1.48 -16.12
C ALA A 71 -10.95 1.83 -15.13
N GLY A 72 -10.80 3.11 -14.79
CA GLY A 72 -9.83 3.55 -13.79
C GLY A 72 -10.10 3.00 -12.39
N ALA A 73 -11.36 3.00 -11.96
CA ALA A 73 -11.76 2.41 -10.67
C ALA A 73 -11.48 0.91 -10.64
N TRP A 74 -11.78 0.18 -11.72
CA TRP A 74 -11.49 -1.24 -11.84
C TRP A 74 -9.98 -1.52 -11.80
N ILE A 75 -9.17 -0.74 -12.52
CA ILE A 75 -7.70 -0.84 -12.45
C ILE A 75 -7.23 -0.59 -11.01
N GLY A 76 -7.75 0.43 -10.32
CA GLY A 76 -7.39 0.77 -8.94
C GLY A 76 -7.71 -0.33 -7.92
N THR A 77 -8.74 -1.14 -8.17
CA THR A 77 -9.10 -2.28 -7.30
C THR A 77 -8.38 -3.57 -7.68
N SER A 78 -7.88 -3.70 -8.91
CA SER A 78 -7.32 -4.95 -9.44
C SER A 78 -5.79 -4.96 -9.48
N GLU A 79 -5.15 -3.79 -9.72
CA GLU A 79 -3.69 -3.72 -9.76
C GLU A 79 -3.09 -3.59 -8.37
N PHE A 80 -1.99 -4.30 -8.14
CA PHE A 80 -1.32 -4.35 -6.84
C PHE A 80 -0.28 -3.25 -6.67
N ALA A 81 0.52 -3.00 -7.72
CA ALA A 81 1.59 -2.02 -7.69
C ALA A 81 1.12 -0.63 -8.16
N ASP A 82 1.42 0.41 -7.37
CA ASP A 82 0.93 1.76 -7.64
C ASP A 82 1.41 2.31 -8.98
N ALA A 83 2.71 2.16 -9.28
CA ALA A 83 3.27 2.65 -10.54
C ALA A 83 2.68 1.94 -11.76
N ALA A 84 2.49 0.63 -11.67
CA ALA A 84 1.88 -0.18 -12.74
C ALA A 84 0.42 0.19 -12.96
N GLY A 85 -0.34 0.34 -11.87
CA GLY A 85 -1.74 0.73 -11.94
C GLY A 85 -1.93 2.15 -12.47
N PHE A 86 -1.04 3.07 -12.09
CA PHE A 86 -1.04 4.43 -12.62
C PHE A 86 -0.78 4.42 -14.14
N ALA A 87 0.24 3.70 -14.60
CA ALA A 87 0.53 3.55 -16.01
C ALA A 87 -0.63 2.90 -16.79
N ALA A 88 -1.28 1.89 -16.20
CA ALA A 88 -2.45 1.25 -16.79
C ALA A 88 -3.65 2.22 -16.89
N ALA A 89 -3.88 3.06 -15.86
CA ALA A 89 -4.94 4.06 -15.88
C ALA A 89 -4.67 5.17 -16.90
N GLU A 90 -3.42 5.63 -17.03
CA GLU A 90 -3.01 6.58 -18.04
C GLU A 90 -3.18 6.01 -19.46
N ALA A 91 -2.94 4.73 -19.66
CA ALA A 91 -3.13 4.06 -20.94
C ALA A 91 -4.59 4.06 -21.42
N ILE A 92 -5.58 4.30 -20.55
CA ILE A 92 -6.99 4.53 -20.95
C ILE A 92 -7.10 5.83 -21.75
N GLY A 93 -6.24 6.82 -21.48
CA GLY A 93 -6.17 8.07 -22.24
C GLY A 93 -7.18 9.13 -21.78
N HIS A 94 -7.71 9.03 -20.56
CA HIS A 94 -8.69 9.98 -20.04
C HIS A 94 -8.41 10.33 -18.58
N GLU A 95 -8.46 11.60 -18.23
CA GLU A 95 -8.14 12.08 -16.87
C GLU A 95 -9.04 11.46 -15.79
N SER A 96 -10.32 11.24 -16.10
CA SER A 96 -11.26 10.59 -15.16
C SER A 96 -10.84 9.17 -14.78
N ALA A 97 -10.13 8.45 -15.66
CA ALA A 97 -9.60 7.12 -15.32
C ALA A 97 -8.49 7.23 -14.28
N VAL A 98 -7.57 8.18 -14.41
CA VAL A 98 -6.49 8.43 -13.46
C VAL A 98 -7.03 8.90 -12.11
N GLN A 99 -8.03 9.78 -12.11
CA GLN A 99 -8.68 10.25 -10.89
C GLN A 99 -9.39 9.10 -10.14
N ALA A 100 -10.17 8.30 -10.85
CA ALA A 100 -10.88 7.16 -10.28
C ALA A 100 -9.91 6.07 -9.77
N PHE A 101 -8.83 5.79 -10.52
CA PHE A 101 -7.74 4.92 -10.07
C PHE A 101 -7.14 5.44 -8.76
N THR A 102 -6.78 6.71 -8.70
CA THR A 102 -6.15 7.30 -7.51
C THR A 102 -7.07 7.22 -6.29
N LEU A 103 -8.36 7.50 -6.47
CA LEU A 103 -9.33 7.40 -5.40
C LEU A 103 -9.44 5.97 -4.87
N MET A 104 -9.63 4.99 -5.75
CA MET A 104 -9.81 3.60 -5.36
C MET A 104 -8.54 2.96 -4.80
N LYS A 105 -7.39 3.25 -5.42
CA LYS A 105 -6.11 2.65 -5.03
C LYS A 105 -5.52 3.34 -3.79
N VAL A 106 -5.30 4.65 -3.85
CA VAL A 106 -4.60 5.36 -2.78
C VAL A 106 -5.49 5.55 -1.55
N VAL A 107 -6.71 6.07 -1.74
CA VAL A 107 -7.62 6.33 -0.62
C VAL A 107 -8.32 5.06 -0.16
N GLY A 108 -8.77 4.23 -1.09
CA GLY A 108 -9.53 3.01 -0.77
C GLY A 108 -8.70 1.86 -0.19
N ARG A 109 -7.40 1.78 -0.53
CA ARG A 109 -6.54 0.63 -0.15
C ARG A 109 -5.28 1.03 0.60
N ASP A 110 -4.46 1.92 0.04
CA ASP A 110 -3.09 2.14 0.53
C ASP A 110 -3.05 2.89 1.86
N MET A 111 -4.02 3.75 2.13
CA MET A 111 -4.14 4.44 3.42
C MET A 111 -4.27 3.48 4.60
N PHE A 112 -4.79 2.29 4.38
CA PHE A 112 -5.02 1.30 5.43
C PHE A 112 -3.82 0.41 5.72
N VAL A 113 -2.69 0.56 5.01
CA VAL A 113 -1.48 -0.26 5.25
C VAL A 113 -1.02 -0.24 6.70
N GLY A 114 -1.11 0.92 7.34
CA GLY A 114 -0.75 1.09 8.75
C GLY A 114 -1.65 0.34 9.71
N VAL A 115 -2.94 0.38 9.47
CA VAL A 115 -3.94 -0.33 10.26
C VAL A 115 -3.72 -1.84 10.14
N TRP A 116 -3.56 -2.34 8.92
CA TRP A 116 -3.29 -3.77 8.68
C TRP A 116 -1.96 -4.23 9.28
N ALA A 117 -0.90 -3.42 9.15
CA ALA A 117 0.39 -3.74 9.75
C ALA A 117 0.30 -3.83 11.29
N PHE A 118 -0.45 -2.94 11.92
CA PHE A 118 -0.69 -2.97 13.35
C PHE A 118 -1.48 -4.21 13.78
N LEU A 119 -2.58 -4.52 13.09
CA LEU A 119 -3.40 -5.70 13.37
C LEU A 119 -2.60 -6.99 13.21
N VAL A 120 -1.81 -7.10 12.14
CA VAL A 120 -0.96 -8.29 11.89
C VAL A 120 0.16 -8.39 12.92
N ALA A 121 0.74 -7.27 13.38
CA ALA A 121 1.72 -7.29 14.46
C ALA A 121 1.12 -7.84 15.76
N ILE A 122 -0.09 -7.40 16.13
CA ILE A 122 -0.83 -7.94 17.29
C ILE A 122 -1.09 -9.43 17.10
N LEU A 123 -1.66 -9.84 15.97
CA LEU A 123 -1.93 -11.26 15.66
C LEU A 123 -0.68 -12.12 15.73
N SER A 124 0.44 -11.62 15.21
CA SER A 124 1.70 -12.34 15.22
C SER A 124 2.18 -12.60 16.65
N VAL A 125 2.13 -11.58 17.51
CA VAL A 125 2.58 -11.70 18.91
C VAL A 125 1.61 -12.55 19.75
N THR A 126 0.30 -12.34 19.58
CA THR A 126 -0.71 -12.92 20.46
C THR A 126 -1.08 -14.35 20.09
N VAL A 127 -1.11 -14.65 18.80
CA VAL A 127 -1.61 -15.95 18.31
C VAL A 127 -0.49 -16.82 17.75
N TRP A 128 0.35 -16.28 16.84
CA TRP A 128 1.31 -17.11 16.10
C TRP A 128 2.53 -17.45 16.94
N GLU A 129 3.02 -16.54 17.75
CA GLU A 129 4.19 -16.79 18.63
C GLU A 129 3.80 -17.53 19.88
N ARG A 130 2.57 -17.35 20.39
CA ARG A 130 2.09 -18.07 21.56
C ARG A 130 2.01 -19.59 21.33
N GLN A 131 1.77 -20.02 20.10
CA GLN A 131 1.76 -21.46 19.74
C GLN A 131 3.17 -22.08 19.68
N SER A 132 4.21 -21.25 19.58
CA SER A 132 5.60 -21.70 19.46
C SER A 132 6.39 -21.56 20.78
N ARG A 133 5.83 -20.92 21.80
CA ARG A 133 6.45 -20.71 23.11
C ARG A 133 5.77 -21.59 24.14
N ASP A 134 6.56 -22.44 24.80
CA ASP A 134 6.15 -23.08 26.03
C ASP A 134 5.78 -21.99 27.06
N SER A 135 4.58 -22.13 27.57
CA SER A 135 3.89 -21.37 28.60
C SER A 135 4.80 -20.64 29.61
N ALA A 136 4.90 -19.34 29.57
CA ALA A 136 5.06 -18.41 30.70
C ALA A 136 5.60 -17.01 30.36
N GLU A 137 6.02 -16.72 29.12
CA GLU A 137 6.56 -15.39 28.82
C GLU A 137 5.43 -14.42 28.51
N ARG A 138 5.24 -13.42 29.38
CA ARG A 138 4.27 -12.34 29.22
C ARG A 138 4.50 -11.61 27.90
N ILE A 139 3.42 -11.29 27.20
CA ILE A 139 3.45 -10.47 26.00
C ILE A 139 4.08 -9.12 26.36
N ASP A 140 5.30 -8.88 25.90
CA ASP A 140 5.97 -7.61 26.10
C ASP A 140 5.34 -6.56 25.17
N ARG A 141 4.68 -5.55 25.77
CA ARG A 141 4.09 -4.41 25.04
C ARG A 141 5.13 -3.65 24.22
N ARG A 142 6.40 -3.67 24.64
CA ARG A 142 7.52 -3.08 23.91
C ARG A 142 7.76 -3.78 22.58
N GLU A 143 7.49 -5.07 22.50
CA GLU A 143 7.67 -5.83 21.28
C GLU A 143 6.67 -5.41 20.19
N ILE A 144 5.40 -5.12 20.55
CA ILE A 144 4.40 -4.59 19.62
C ILE A 144 4.85 -3.23 19.07
N TRP A 145 5.36 -2.34 19.94
CA TRP A 145 5.88 -1.05 19.53
C TRP A 145 7.11 -1.13 18.64
N ARG A 146 8.02 -2.09 18.89
CA ARG A 146 9.19 -2.33 18.03
C ARG A 146 8.82 -2.82 16.63
N ARG A 147 7.72 -3.55 16.49
CA ARG A 147 7.22 -4.07 15.21
C ARG A 147 6.36 -3.09 14.46
N PHE A 148 5.87 -2.05 15.15
CA PHE A 148 5.07 -1.03 14.50
C PHE A 148 5.91 -0.29 13.44
N PRO A 149 5.43 -0.22 12.19
CA PRO A 149 6.14 0.45 11.11
C PRO A 149 6.19 1.96 11.38
N LYS A 150 7.32 2.44 11.88
CA LYS A 150 7.48 3.83 12.35
C LYS A 150 7.29 4.87 11.26
N PHE A 151 7.43 4.50 9.98
CA PHE A 151 7.16 5.40 8.87
C PHE A 151 5.71 5.91 8.84
N ILE A 152 4.77 5.13 9.41
CA ILE A 152 3.37 5.54 9.54
C ILE A 152 3.22 6.76 10.43
N LEU A 153 3.98 6.82 11.53
CA LEU A 153 4.01 8.01 12.39
C LEU A 153 4.54 9.22 11.63
N GLY A 154 5.61 9.01 10.83
CA GLY A 154 6.14 10.05 9.94
C GLY A 154 5.09 10.56 8.95
N PHE A 155 4.32 9.65 8.36
CA PHE A 155 3.23 10.02 7.46
C PHE A 155 2.14 10.84 8.17
N PHE A 156 1.69 10.43 9.35
CA PHE A 156 0.70 11.19 10.14
C PHE A 156 1.23 12.57 10.53
N VAL A 157 2.45 12.66 11.00
CA VAL A 157 3.09 13.94 11.36
C VAL A 157 3.18 14.85 10.13
N ALA A 158 3.67 14.35 9.00
CA ALA A 158 3.76 15.11 7.76
C ALA A 158 2.38 15.58 7.27
N SER A 159 1.37 14.72 7.35
CA SER A 159 -0.01 15.04 6.97
C SER A 159 -0.59 16.14 7.86
N LEU A 160 -0.41 16.03 9.19
CA LEU A 160 -0.86 17.04 10.14
C LEU A 160 -0.16 18.38 9.92
N LEU A 161 1.16 18.36 9.70
CA LEU A 161 1.93 19.57 9.42
C LEU A 161 1.49 20.25 8.12
N THR A 162 1.28 19.46 7.08
CA THR A 162 0.79 19.96 5.79
C THR A 162 -0.62 20.55 5.93
N THR A 163 -1.51 19.87 6.62
CA THR A 163 -2.87 20.37 6.87
C THR A 163 -2.84 21.63 7.69
N ALA A 164 -2.07 21.67 8.78
CA ALA A 164 -1.91 22.88 9.60
C ALA A 164 -1.32 24.04 8.79
N ALA A 165 -0.29 23.79 7.99
CA ALA A 165 0.28 24.82 7.12
C ALA A 165 -0.77 25.39 6.15
N LEU A 166 -1.54 24.52 5.49
CA LEU A 166 -2.59 24.95 4.54
C LEU A 166 -3.75 25.71 5.22
N THR A 167 -4.05 25.40 6.47
CA THR A 167 -5.12 26.10 7.23
C THR A 167 -4.66 27.42 7.85
N LEU A 168 -3.36 27.58 8.12
CA LEU A 168 -2.80 28.78 8.74
C LEU A 168 -2.30 29.80 7.70
N LEU A 169 -2.06 29.38 6.47
CA LEU A 169 -1.62 30.23 5.38
C LEU A 169 -2.82 30.87 4.67
N ASP A 170 -2.70 32.16 4.33
CA ASP A 170 -3.68 32.84 3.48
C ASP A 170 -3.70 32.23 2.07
N GLY A 171 -4.83 32.36 1.36
CA GLY A 171 -5.08 31.68 0.08
C GLY A 171 -3.96 31.82 -0.98
N ALA A 172 -3.29 32.96 -1.05
CA ALA A 172 -2.14 33.18 -1.95
C ALA A 172 -0.88 32.41 -1.46
N GLN A 173 -0.63 32.37 -0.16
CA GLN A 173 0.49 31.66 0.44
C GLN A 173 0.25 30.14 0.43
N ALA A 174 -0.98 29.69 0.62
CA ALA A 174 -1.35 28.28 0.53
C ALA A 174 -1.16 27.73 -0.90
N THR A 175 -1.48 28.54 -1.92
CA THR A 175 -1.22 28.19 -3.33
C THR A 175 0.26 28.14 -3.66
N ALA A 176 1.08 29.06 -3.16
CA ALA A 176 2.53 29.05 -3.31
C ALA A 176 3.14 27.81 -2.63
N TYR A 177 2.77 27.53 -1.39
CA TYR A 177 3.20 26.33 -0.64
C TYR A 177 2.82 25.04 -1.37
N SER A 178 1.58 24.96 -1.87
CA SER A 178 1.13 23.79 -2.63
C SER A 178 1.92 23.59 -3.92
N LYS A 179 2.30 24.68 -4.61
CA LYS A 179 3.00 24.63 -5.88
C LYS A 179 4.51 24.38 -5.70
N GLU A 180 5.15 25.03 -4.76
CA GLU A 180 6.60 24.92 -4.56
C GLU A 180 6.99 23.71 -3.72
N VAL A 181 6.36 23.50 -2.57
CA VAL A 181 6.74 22.42 -1.66
C VAL A 181 6.13 21.09 -2.09
N LEU A 182 4.81 21.05 -2.26
CA LEU A 182 4.13 19.80 -2.65
C LEU A 182 4.43 19.42 -4.09
N GLY A 183 4.62 20.41 -4.99
CA GLY A 183 5.05 20.18 -6.38
C GLY A 183 6.44 19.55 -6.45
N THR A 184 7.40 20.07 -5.68
CA THR A 184 8.75 19.51 -5.58
C THR A 184 8.74 18.10 -4.99
N LEU A 185 7.97 17.87 -3.92
CA LEU A 185 7.82 16.54 -3.34
C LEU A 185 7.16 15.55 -4.31
N LYS A 186 6.21 16.01 -5.13
CA LYS A 186 5.62 15.20 -6.20
C LYS A 186 6.63 14.84 -7.29
N SER A 187 7.54 15.74 -7.65
CA SER A 187 8.58 15.47 -8.64
C SER A 187 9.60 14.44 -8.15
N LEU A 188 9.90 14.42 -6.85
CA LEU A 188 10.78 13.40 -6.23
C LEU A 188 10.15 11.99 -6.22
N ARG A 189 8.84 11.88 -6.37
CA ARG A 189 8.13 10.60 -6.47
C ARG A 189 8.39 9.86 -7.79
N GLY A 190 8.88 10.57 -8.80
CA GLY A 190 9.16 10.02 -10.14
C GLY A 190 10.54 9.37 -10.30
N TRP A 191 11.32 9.21 -9.21
CA TRP A 191 12.65 8.59 -9.20
C TRP A 191 12.62 7.21 -8.56
#